data_4547ff3ae9db3c999e95691efec5ac65
#
_entry.id   4547ff3ae9db3c999e95691efec5ac65
#
_cell.length_a   1.000
_cell.length_b   1.000
_cell.length_c   1.000
_cell.angle_alpha   90.00
_cell.angle_beta   90.00
_cell.angle_gamma   90.00
#
_symmetry.space_group_name_H-M   'P 1'
#
loop_
_entity.id
_entity.type
_entity.pdbx_description
1 polymer ?
#
loop_
_entity_poly.entity_id
_entity_poly.type
_entity_poly.pdbx_seq_one_letter_code
_entity_poly.pdbx_strand_id
1 'polypeptide(L)'
;RQMCIRDSLQHDVDICVKHEVPLIITSLRAPKFVTEAVHSYGGLVMHDVINIRHAKKAIEEGADGLILVCAGAGGHAGTLSPFALVREVREFFDGPIALSGSISEGSSVLSAQALGADYAYIGTRFIATKEANASPGYKQMLVDSEAKDIMYSSTFTGVNGNYLTPSVENAGLDPKNLPHADKNDMNFGSSGLSGDNSKKAWKDIWLSLIHI
;
A
#
# COMPACT_ATOMS: atom_id res chain seq x y z
N ARG A 1 -1.04 -4.65 9.88
CA ARG A 1 -0.18 -5.72 9.36
C ARG A 1 -0.99 -6.54 8.37
N GLN A 2 -0.96 -6.17 7.09
CA GLN A 2 -1.50 -7.04 6.04
C GLN A 2 -0.65 -8.31 6.00
N MET A 3 -1.18 -9.41 6.49
CA MET A 3 -0.56 -10.71 6.29
C MET A 3 -1.21 -11.37 5.08
N CYS A 4 -0.48 -11.41 3.97
CA CYS A 4 -0.86 -12.15 2.77
C CYS A 4 -0.50 -13.63 2.92
N ILE A 5 -0.98 -14.31 3.96
CA ILE A 5 -0.76 -15.74 4.14
C ILE A 5 -2.08 -16.45 3.84
N ARG A 6 -2.07 -17.42 2.93
CA ARG A 6 -3.26 -18.10 2.40
C ARG A 6 -4.15 -18.73 3.48
N ASP A 7 -3.54 -19.17 4.60
CA ASP A 7 -4.24 -19.92 5.64
C ASP A 7 -4.91 -19.02 6.69
N SER A 8 -4.59 -17.71 6.71
CA SER A 8 -5.17 -16.76 7.66
C SER A 8 -6.33 -15.94 7.11
N LEU A 9 -6.49 -15.83 5.77
CA LEU A 9 -7.49 -14.94 5.17
C LEU A 9 -8.91 -15.30 5.60
N GLN A 10 -9.26 -16.59 5.55
CA GLN A 10 -10.59 -17.05 5.99
C GLN A 10 -10.82 -16.72 7.47
N HIS A 11 -9.83 -17.03 8.32
CA HIS A 11 -9.91 -16.76 9.75
C HIS A 11 -10.05 -15.25 10.04
N ASP A 12 -9.27 -14.41 9.34
CA ASP A 12 -9.32 -12.96 9.51
C ASP A 12 -10.69 -12.41 9.07
N VAL A 13 -11.25 -12.92 7.96
CA VAL A 13 -12.59 -12.56 7.50
C VAL A 13 -13.66 -13.01 8.50
N ASP A 14 -13.57 -14.23 9.05
CA ASP A 14 -14.52 -14.74 10.05
C ASP A 14 -14.52 -13.86 11.31
N ILE A 15 -13.35 -13.36 11.74
CA ILE A 15 -13.25 -12.41 12.86
C ILE A 15 -13.92 -11.09 12.50
N CYS A 16 -13.67 -10.55 11.30
CA CYS A 16 -14.30 -9.31 10.85
C CYS A 16 -15.82 -9.42 10.80
N VAL A 17 -16.33 -10.54 10.29
CA VAL A 17 -17.77 -10.84 10.25
C VAL A 17 -18.32 -10.97 11.68
N LYS A 18 -17.65 -11.72 12.55
CA LYS A 18 -18.07 -11.90 13.96
C LYS A 18 -18.20 -10.57 14.70
N HIS A 19 -17.35 -9.60 14.38
CA HIS A 19 -17.34 -8.28 15.03
C HIS A 19 -18.03 -7.20 14.22
N GLU A 20 -18.66 -7.56 13.09
CA GLU A 20 -19.38 -6.65 12.19
C GLU A 20 -18.55 -5.40 11.88
N VAL A 21 -17.26 -5.61 11.49
CA VAL A 21 -16.35 -4.49 11.23
C VAL A 21 -16.89 -3.64 10.08
N PRO A 22 -17.20 -2.34 10.32
CA PRO A 22 -18.00 -1.55 9.38
C PRO A 22 -17.32 -1.26 8.05
N LEU A 23 -15.98 -1.22 8.01
CA LEU A 23 -15.19 -0.95 6.82
C LEU A 23 -13.98 -1.87 6.75
N ILE A 24 -13.88 -2.61 5.67
CA ILE A 24 -12.72 -3.47 5.36
C ILE A 24 -11.96 -2.90 4.17
N ILE A 25 -10.64 -2.89 4.26
CA ILE A 25 -9.75 -2.53 3.15
C ILE A 25 -9.07 -3.80 2.65
N THR A 26 -9.18 -4.05 1.33
CA THR A 26 -8.56 -5.19 0.65
C THR A 26 -7.53 -4.73 -0.37
N SER A 27 -6.53 -5.59 -0.65
CA SER A 27 -5.43 -5.27 -1.56
C SER A 27 -4.93 -6.51 -2.31
N LEU A 28 -4.27 -6.32 -3.45
CA LEU A 28 -3.53 -7.29 -4.27
C LEU A 28 -4.39 -8.35 -4.99
N ARG A 29 -5.44 -8.88 -4.40
CA ARG A 29 -6.32 -9.89 -5.00
C ARG A 29 -7.72 -9.34 -5.14
N ALA A 30 -8.44 -9.85 -6.14
CA ALA A 30 -9.83 -9.53 -6.33
C ALA A 30 -10.67 -9.78 -5.06
N PRO A 31 -11.50 -8.82 -4.64
CA PRO A 31 -12.08 -8.80 -3.29
C PRO A 31 -13.33 -9.67 -3.10
N LYS A 32 -13.86 -10.31 -4.14
CA LYS A 32 -15.18 -10.98 -4.16
C LYS A 32 -15.51 -11.78 -2.90
N PHE A 33 -14.61 -12.64 -2.47
CA PHE A 33 -14.81 -13.46 -1.27
C PHE A 33 -15.00 -12.61 -0.01
N VAL A 34 -14.25 -11.52 0.11
CA VAL A 34 -14.33 -10.61 1.26
C VAL A 34 -15.58 -9.74 1.16
N THR A 35 -15.92 -9.24 -0.03
CA THR A 35 -17.12 -8.40 -0.23
C THR A 35 -18.39 -9.15 0.08
N GLU A 36 -18.54 -10.40 -0.37
CA GLU A 36 -19.69 -11.23 -0.06
C GLU A 36 -19.87 -11.44 1.45
N ALA A 37 -18.78 -11.71 2.17
CA ALA A 37 -18.81 -11.91 3.63
C ALA A 37 -19.12 -10.60 4.37
N VAL A 38 -18.53 -9.47 3.98
CA VAL A 38 -18.72 -8.17 4.63
C VAL A 38 -20.12 -7.61 4.36
N HIS A 39 -20.63 -7.76 3.15
CA HIS A 39 -21.99 -7.33 2.80
C HIS A 39 -23.08 -8.13 3.54
N SER A 40 -22.79 -9.35 4.00
CA SER A 40 -23.77 -10.16 4.75
C SER A 40 -24.27 -9.52 6.04
N TYR A 41 -23.47 -8.60 6.63
CA TYR A 41 -23.88 -7.83 7.82
C TYR A 41 -23.99 -6.31 7.56
N GLY A 42 -23.92 -5.87 6.29
CA GLY A 42 -24.06 -4.45 5.91
C GLY A 42 -22.77 -3.63 6.04
N GLY A 43 -21.61 -4.26 6.18
CA GLY A 43 -20.31 -3.61 6.13
C GLY A 43 -19.94 -3.17 4.72
N LEU A 44 -18.89 -2.34 4.59
CA LEU A 44 -18.38 -1.78 3.34
C LEU A 44 -16.98 -2.30 3.04
N VAL A 45 -16.63 -2.41 1.75
CA VAL A 45 -15.31 -2.79 1.30
C VAL A 45 -14.71 -1.75 0.37
N MET A 46 -13.53 -1.23 0.72
CA MET A 46 -12.68 -0.47 -0.19
C MET A 46 -11.54 -1.33 -0.69
N HIS A 47 -11.16 -1.16 -1.97
CA HIS A 47 -10.10 -1.96 -2.59
C HIS A 47 -8.99 -1.10 -3.17
N ASP A 48 -7.73 -1.51 -2.88
CA ASP A 48 -6.52 -0.88 -3.43
C ASP A 48 -6.38 -1.17 -4.91
N VAL A 49 -6.29 -0.13 -5.73
CA VAL A 49 -6.12 -0.24 -7.18
C VAL A 49 -5.02 0.70 -7.68
N ILE A 50 -4.29 0.27 -8.72
CA ILE A 50 -3.17 1.02 -9.29
C ILE A 50 -3.38 1.44 -10.75
N ASN A 51 -4.49 1.02 -11.37
CA ASN A 51 -4.85 1.33 -12.75
C ASN A 51 -6.34 1.07 -13.01
N ILE A 52 -6.82 1.49 -14.19
CA ILE A 52 -8.23 1.38 -14.61
C ILE A 52 -8.71 -0.06 -14.68
N ARG A 53 -7.88 -0.99 -15.15
CA ARG A 53 -8.26 -2.41 -15.24
C ARG A 53 -8.54 -2.97 -13.82
N HIS A 54 -7.71 -2.64 -12.85
CA HIS A 54 -7.91 -3.07 -11.45
C HIS A 54 -9.14 -2.39 -10.85
N ALA A 55 -9.37 -1.11 -11.13
CA ALA A 55 -10.54 -0.37 -10.66
C ALA A 55 -11.84 -1.03 -11.15
N LYS A 56 -11.96 -1.26 -12.45
CA LYS A 56 -13.14 -1.93 -13.04
C LYS A 56 -13.35 -3.33 -12.45
N LYS A 57 -12.25 -4.10 -12.30
CA LYS A 57 -12.35 -5.45 -11.73
C LYS A 57 -12.80 -5.43 -10.26
N ALA A 58 -12.31 -4.50 -9.46
CA ALA A 58 -12.73 -4.35 -8.06
C ALA A 58 -14.24 -4.03 -7.95
N ILE A 59 -14.73 -3.13 -8.79
CA ILE A 59 -16.17 -2.78 -8.85
C ILE A 59 -17.02 -3.99 -9.27
N GLU A 60 -16.60 -4.71 -10.32
CA GLU A 60 -17.28 -5.94 -10.77
C GLU A 60 -17.38 -6.99 -9.65
N GLU A 61 -16.43 -7.01 -8.72
CA GLU A 61 -16.38 -7.94 -7.60
C GLU A 61 -16.99 -7.37 -6.31
N GLY A 62 -17.69 -6.24 -6.40
CA GLY A 62 -18.53 -5.70 -5.35
C GLY A 62 -17.83 -4.72 -4.40
N ALA A 63 -16.64 -4.19 -4.72
CA ALA A 63 -16.05 -3.13 -3.91
C ALA A 63 -16.94 -1.88 -3.91
N ASP A 64 -17.25 -1.36 -2.72
CA ASP A 64 -18.09 -0.17 -2.52
C ASP A 64 -17.30 1.12 -2.78
N GLY A 65 -15.99 1.08 -2.56
CA GLY A 65 -15.08 2.19 -2.77
C GLY A 65 -13.72 1.75 -3.29
N LEU A 66 -12.97 2.70 -3.82
CA LEU A 66 -11.63 2.47 -4.35
C LEU A 66 -10.58 3.28 -3.60
N ILE A 67 -9.43 2.66 -3.35
CA ILE A 67 -8.23 3.35 -2.90
C ILE A 67 -7.28 3.42 -4.09
N LEU A 68 -7.08 4.62 -4.65
CA LEU A 68 -6.19 4.80 -5.80
C LEU A 68 -4.76 4.92 -5.29
N VAL A 69 -3.98 3.87 -5.45
CA VAL A 69 -2.59 3.80 -5.00
C VAL A 69 -1.68 4.27 -6.11
N CYS A 70 -1.46 5.56 -6.17
CA CYS A 70 -0.75 6.26 -7.23
C CYS A 70 0.77 6.28 -7.03
N ALA A 71 1.48 6.87 -8.00
CA ALA A 71 2.89 7.18 -7.87
C ALA A 71 3.16 7.96 -6.57
N GLY A 72 4.19 7.56 -5.85
CA GLY A 72 4.53 8.15 -4.55
C GLY A 72 3.74 7.62 -3.36
N ALA A 73 2.90 6.58 -3.50
CA ALA A 73 2.33 5.90 -2.33
C ALA A 73 3.42 5.06 -1.63
N GLY A 74 3.43 5.08 -0.30
CA GLY A 74 4.36 4.27 0.50
C GLY A 74 3.95 2.80 0.47
N GLY A 75 4.92 1.91 0.30
CA GLY A 75 4.66 0.48 0.13
C GLY A 75 4.42 0.09 -1.32
N HIS A 76 3.66 -0.98 -1.54
CA HIS A 76 3.28 -1.41 -2.89
C HIS A 76 2.47 -0.30 -3.57
N ALA A 77 2.92 0.14 -4.73
CA ALA A 77 2.36 1.30 -5.40
C ALA A 77 2.32 1.13 -6.92
N GLY A 78 1.39 1.85 -7.55
CA GLY A 78 1.37 2.08 -8.98
C GLY A 78 2.33 3.19 -9.38
N THR A 79 2.46 3.37 -10.70
CA THR A 79 3.30 4.41 -11.31
C THR A 79 2.48 5.53 -11.94
N LEU A 80 1.16 5.42 -11.93
CA LEU A 80 0.29 6.43 -12.51
C LEU A 80 0.20 7.67 -11.64
N SER A 81 0.19 8.82 -12.30
CA SER A 81 -0.05 10.11 -11.64
C SER A 81 -1.45 10.16 -11.02
N PRO A 82 -1.63 10.70 -9.80
CA PRO A 82 -2.93 10.91 -9.21
C PRO A 82 -3.81 11.83 -10.08
N PHE A 83 -3.24 12.82 -10.76
CA PHE A 83 -3.95 13.73 -11.66
C PHE A 83 -4.61 13.02 -12.84
N ALA A 84 -3.98 11.96 -13.35
CA ALA A 84 -4.55 11.16 -14.43
C ALA A 84 -5.55 10.12 -13.91
N LEU A 85 -5.12 9.31 -12.93
CA LEU A 85 -5.90 8.15 -12.49
C LEU A 85 -7.23 8.53 -11.84
N VAL A 86 -7.27 9.58 -10.99
CA VAL A 86 -8.52 10.02 -10.35
C VAL A 86 -9.53 10.44 -11.42
N ARG A 87 -9.10 11.26 -12.40
CA ARG A 87 -9.96 11.72 -13.47
C ARG A 87 -10.53 10.57 -14.31
N GLU A 88 -9.67 9.65 -14.74
CA GLU A 88 -10.09 8.49 -15.53
C GLU A 88 -11.05 7.56 -14.76
N VAL A 89 -10.83 7.36 -13.45
CA VAL A 89 -11.74 6.55 -12.62
C VAL A 89 -13.09 7.23 -12.48
N ARG A 90 -13.13 8.56 -12.30
CA ARG A 90 -14.37 9.33 -12.20
C ARG A 90 -15.23 9.32 -13.46
N GLU A 91 -14.68 8.95 -14.61
CA GLU A 91 -15.48 8.79 -15.84
C GLU A 91 -16.49 7.62 -15.76
N PHE A 92 -16.28 6.66 -14.86
CA PHE A 92 -17.13 5.46 -14.76
C PHE A 92 -17.48 5.06 -13.31
N PHE A 93 -17.01 5.78 -12.30
CA PHE A 93 -17.24 5.43 -10.90
C PHE A 93 -17.57 6.66 -10.06
N ASP A 94 -18.80 6.71 -9.53
CA ASP A 94 -19.29 7.78 -8.66
C ASP A 94 -19.20 7.46 -7.17
N GLY A 95 -18.78 6.22 -6.83
CA GLY A 95 -18.60 5.79 -5.44
C GLY A 95 -17.40 6.43 -4.73
N PRO A 96 -17.19 6.11 -3.45
CA PRO A 96 -16.13 6.69 -2.65
C PRO A 96 -14.72 6.40 -3.21
N ILE A 97 -13.91 7.44 -3.37
CA ILE A 97 -12.50 7.36 -3.75
C ILE A 97 -11.62 7.90 -2.63
N ALA A 98 -10.68 7.08 -2.16
CA ALA A 98 -9.56 7.51 -1.35
C ALA A 98 -8.30 7.60 -2.21
N LEU A 99 -7.62 8.75 -2.20
CA LEU A 99 -6.39 8.95 -2.94
C LEU A 99 -5.16 8.69 -2.06
N SER A 100 -4.25 7.85 -2.52
CA SER A 100 -2.94 7.59 -1.93
C SER A 100 -1.82 7.94 -2.91
N GLY A 101 -0.82 8.65 -2.41
CA GLY A 101 0.37 9.04 -3.19
C GLY A 101 0.87 10.42 -2.78
N SER A 102 2.02 10.48 -2.11
CA SER A 102 2.68 11.73 -1.67
C SER A 102 1.79 12.70 -0.90
N ILE A 103 0.87 12.18 -0.07
CA ILE A 103 0.00 13.00 0.76
C ILE A 103 0.53 12.98 2.20
N SER A 104 1.00 14.13 2.70
CA SER A 104 1.63 14.23 4.03
C SER A 104 1.18 15.47 4.82
N GLU A 105 0.55 16.44 4.18
CA GLU A 105 0.17 17.71 4.78
C GLU A 105 -1.18 18.22 4.26
N GLY A 106 -1.71 19.28 4.87
CA GLY A 106 -3.03 19.82 4.55
C GLY A 106 -3.19 20.29 3.09
N SER A 107 -2.13 20.85 2.49
CA SER A 107 -2.15 21.26 1.08
C SER A 107 -2.31 20.08 0.13
N SER A 108 -1.67 18.96 0.42
CA SER A 108 -1.83 17.74 -0.38
C SER A 108 -3.19 17.06 -0.16
N VAL A 109 -3.78 17.18 1.04
CA VAL A 109 -5.17 16.74 1.29
C VAL A 109 -6.15 17.59 0.48
N LEU A 110 -5.99 18.93 0.47
CA LEU A 110 -6.78 19.82 -0.35
C LEU A 110 -6.63 19.52 -1.85
N SER A 111 -5.42 19.19 -2.29
CA SER A 111 -5.15 18.79 -3.67
C SER A 111 -5.89 17.50 -4.03
N ALA A 112 -5.92 16.50 -3.16
CA ALA A 112 -6.68 15.27 -3.37
C ALA A 112 -8.18 15.56 -3.56
N GLN A 113 -8.74 16.43 -2.72
CA GLN A 113 -10.13 16.87 -2.83
C GLN A 113 -10.38 17.62 -4.15
N ALA A 114 -9.48 18.54 -4.53
CA ALA A 114 -9.60 19.31 -5.77
C ALA A 114 -9.53 18.40 -7.04
N LEU A 115 -8.82 17.27 -6.96
CA LEU A 115 -8.77 16.26 -8.02
C LEU A 115 -10.07 15.46 -8.14
N GLY A 116 -10.94 15.48 -7.12
CA GLY A 116 -12.20 14.74 -7.09
C GLY A 116 -12.17 13.47 -6.23
N ALA A 117 -11.17 13.29 -5.38
CA ALA A 117 -11.17 12.25 -4.36
C ALA A 117 -12.00 12.70 -3.14
N ASP A 118 -12.71 11.76 -2.51
CA ASP A 118 -13.50 12.02 -1.31
C ASP A 118 -12.65 12.00 -0.04
N TYR A 119 -11.57 11.18 -0.06
CA TYR A 119 -10.68 10.96 1.07
C TYR A 119 -9.21 11.02 0.65
N ALA A 120 -8.35 11.42 1.57
CA ALA A 120 -6.91 11.27 1.48
C ALA A 120 -6.45 10.07 2.31
N TYR A 121 -5.74 9.12 1.69
CA TYR A 121 -5.21 7.92 2.35
C TYR A 121 -3.74 8.13 2.70
N ILE A 122 -3.46 8.32 3.99
CA ILE A 122 -2.16 8.75 4.51
C ILE A 122 -1.62 7.70 5.47
N GLY A 123 -0.43 7.19 5.21
CA GLY A 123 0.24 6.20 6.06
C GLY A 123 1.51 6.74 6.71
N THR A 124 2.52 7.06 5.90
CA THR A 124 3.88 7.35 6.36
C THR A 124 3.95 8.50 7.36
N ARG A 125 3.17 9.56 7.18
CA ARG A 125 3.11 10.69 8.11
C ARG A 125 2.78 10.23 9.53
N PHE A 126 1.85 9.29 9.68
CA PHE A 126 1.45 8.77 10.98
C PHE A 126 2.46 7.80 11.59
N ILE A 127 3.34 7.16 10.78
CA ILE A 127 4.43 6.33 11.30
C ILE A 127 5.41 7.17 12.14
N ALA A 128 5.67 8.42 11.75
CA ALA A 128 6.58 9.31 12.45
C ALA A 128 5.99 9.94 13.72
N THR A 129 4.72 9.71 14.02
CA THR A 129 4.07 10.26 15.23
C THR A 129 4.52 9.57 16.51
N LYS A 130 4.28 10.20 17.66
CA LYS A 130 4.62 9.63 18.98
C LYS A 130 3.81 8.39 19.30
N GLU A 131 2.56 8.34 18.81
CA GLU A 131 1.59 7.28 19.04
C GLU A 131 1.91 6.00 18.27
N ALA A 132 2.62 6.10 17.15
CA ALA A 132 2.96 4.93 16.36
C ALA A 132 3.99 4.04 17.06
N ASN A 133 3.75 2.73 17.07
CA ASN A 133 4.68 1.73 17.60
C ASN A 133 5.75 1.37 16.55
N ALA A 134 6.44 2.39 16.00
CA ALA A 134 7.58 2.24 15.12
C ALA A 134 8.88 2.49 15.86
N SER A 135 9.99 1.85 15.44
CA SER A 135 11.30 2.05 16.07
C SER A 135 11.75 3.52 15.95
N PRO A 136 12.48 4.05 16.95
CA PRO A 136 12.99 5.43 16.87
C PRO A 136 13.85 5.68 15.63
N GLY A 137 14.69 4.71 15.23
CA GLY A 137 15.50 4.82 14.02
C GLY A 137 14.67 4.95 12.74
N TYR A 138 13.55 4.22 12.65
CA TYR A 138 12.64 4.36 11.51
C TYR A 138 11.98 5.74 11.48
N LYS A 139 11.46 6.20 12.61
CA LYS A 139 10.86 7.53 12.71
C LYS A 139 11.84 8.65 12.33
N GLN A 140 13.08 8.55 12.84
CA GLN A 140 14.13 9.51 12.53
C GLN A 140 14.50 9.47 11.04
N MET A 141 14.67 8.28 10.46
CA MET A 141 14.97 8.14 9.03
C MET A 141 13.87 8.78 8.15
N LEU A 142 12.59 8.65 8.54
CA LEU A 142 11.49 9.33 7.83
C LEU A 142 11.59 10.85 7.87
N VAL A 143 12.08 11.40 8.97
CA VAL A 143 12.26 12.86 9.14
C VAL A 143 13.46 13.37 8.36
N ASP A 144 14.56 12.60 8.33
CA ASP A 144 15.83 12.99 7.72
C ASP A 144 15.87 12.76 6.21
N SER A 145 14.96 11.94 5.66
CA SER A 145 14.95 11.57 4.24
C SER A 145 14.22 12.60 3.37
N GLU A 146 14.63 12.71 2.13
CA GLU A 146 14.02 13.54 1.09
C GLU A 146 13.41 12.69 -0.03
N ALA A 147 12.66 13.30 -0.95
CA ALA A 147 12.03 12.60 -2.07
C ALA A 147 13.01 11.78 -2.94
N LYS A 148 14.26 12.22 -3.04
CA LYS A 148 15.34 11.52 -3.75
C LYS A 148 15.74 10.19 -3.08
N ASP A 149 15.44 10.04 -1.80
CA ASP A 149 15.81 8.87 -0.99
C ASP A 149 14.77 7.76 -1.06
N ILE A 150 13.78 7.89 -1.95
CA ILE A 150 12.83 6.83 -2.26
C ILE A 150 13.27 6.07 -3.50
N MET A 151 13.33 4.76 -3.38
CA MET A 151 13.52 3.86 -4.50
C MET A 151 12.28 3.01 -4.75
N TYR A 152 11.99 2.77 -6.04
CA TYR A 152 10.90 1.91 -6.48
C TYR A 152 11.45 0.57 -6.97
N SER A 153 11.10 -0.51 -6.30
CA SER A 153 11.68 -1.83 -6.59
C SER A 153 10.72 -2.97 -6.30
N SER A 154 10.87 -4.07 -7.04
CA SER A 154 10.18 -5.35 -6.79
C SER A 154 11.04 -6.36 -6.03
N THR A 155 12.31 -6.06 -5.77
CA THR A 155 13.31 -6.98 -5.22
C THR A 155 12.85 -7.70 -3.96
N PHE A 156 12.16 -6.98 -3.07
CA PHE A 156 11.89 -7.47 -1.72
C PHE A 156 10.61 -8.32 -1.60
N THR A 157 9.65 -8.10 -2.49
CA THR A 157 8.32 -8.76 -2.40
C THR A 157 7.84 -9.39 -3.70
N GLY A 158 8.59 -9.22 -4.79
CA GLY A 158 8.11 -9.56 -6.14
C GLY A 158 7.06 -8.57 -6.70
N VAL A 159 6.59 -7.64 -5.88
CA VAL A 159 5.67 -6.57 -6.28
C VAL A 159 6.37 -5.23 -6.09
N ASN A 160 6.26 -4.35 -7.08
CA ASN A 160 6.88 -3.04 -7.01
C ASN A 160 6.34 -2.21 -5.83
N GLY A 161 7.23 -1.61 -5.09
CA GLY A 161 6.92 -0.75 -3.96
C GLY A 161 8.00 0.32 -3.73
N ASN A 162 7.63 1.31 -2.95
CA ASN A 162 8.51 2.41 -2.56
C ASN A 162 9.19 2.09 -1.22
N TYR A 163 10.50 2.17 -1.22
CA TYR A 163 11.36 1.87 -0.07
C TYR A 163 12.30 3.05 0.23
N LEU A 164 12.67 3.22 1.49
CA LEU A 164 13.71 4.16 1.90
C LEU A 164 15.09 3.63 1.50
N THR A 165 15.77 4.32 0.59
CA THR A 165 17.13 3.99 0.16
C THR A 165 18.10 3.84 1.32
N PRO A 166 18.13 4.74 2.33
CA PRO A 166 19.01 4.58 3.49
C PRO A 166 18.75 3.29 4.29
N SER A 167 17.51 2.79 4.31
CA SER A 167 17.22 1.52 4.99
C SER A 167 17.78 0.32 4.24
N VAL A 168 17.82 0.38 2.92
CA VAL A 168 18.41 -0.64 2.05
C VAL A 168 19.93 -0.66 2.22
N GLU A 169 20.56 0.51 2.25
CA GLU A 169 22.00 0.67 2.49
C GLU A 169 22.39 0.17 3.89
N ASN A 170 21.63 0.51 4.92
CA ASN A 170 21.85 0.03 6.29
C ASN A 170 21.70 -1.49 6.42
N ALA A 171 20.91 -2.11 5.55
CA ALA A 171 20.82 -3.57 5.46
C ALA A 171 22.00 -4.21 4.72
N GLY A 172 22.97 -3.42 4.25
CA GLY A 172 24.17 -3.88 3.54
C GLY A 172 23.95 -4.19 2.07
N LEU A 173 22.87 -3.69 1.47
CA LEU A 173 22.56 -3.86 0.06
C LEU A 173 22.93 -2.61 -0.75
N ASP A 174 23.33 -2.80 -2.00
CA ASP A 174 23.56 -1.69 -2.93
C ASP A 174 22.25 -1.37 -3.68
N PRO A 175 21.62 -0.20 -3.44
CA PRO A 175 20.38 0.18 -4.10
C PRO A 175 20.45 0.23 -5.64
N LYS A 176 21.66 0.39 -6.20
CA LYS A 176 21.91 0.47 -7.65
C LYS A 176 22.04 -0.91 -8.30
N ASN A 177 22.33 -1.94 -7.52
CA ASN A 177 22.60 -3.31 -7.98
C ASN A 177 21.67 -4.34 -7.33
N LEU A 178 20.41 -4.00 -7.11
CA LEU A 178 19.44 -4.94 -6.56
C LEU A 178 18.96 -5.93 -7.63
N PRO A 179 18.87 -7.24 -7.31
CA PRO A 179 18.29 -8.23 -8.22
C PRO A 179 16.81 -7.93 -8.47
N HIS A 180 16.35 -8.08 -9.71
CA HIS A 180 14.93 -8.08 -10.01
C HIS A 180 14.31 -9.40 -9.55
N ALA A 181 13.32 -9.34 -8.65
CA ALA A 181 12.50 -10.51 -8.34
C ALA A 181 11.43 -10.72 -9.43
N ASP A 182 11.24 -11.97 -9.85
CA ASP A 182 10.20 -12.31 -10.81
C ASP A 182 8.82 -12.30 -10.10
N LYS A 183 7.79 -11.84 -10.82
CA LYS A 183 6.39 -11.83 -10.31
C LYS A 183 5.87 -13.22 -9.95
N ASN A 184 6.49 -14.29 -10.48
CA ASN A 184 6.15 -15.66 -10.15
C ASN A 184 6.70 -16.12 -8.79
N ASP A 185 7.68 -15.38 -8.25
CA ASP A 185 8.29 -15.60 -6.93
C ASP A 185 7.65 -14.74 -5.85
N MET A 186 6.34 -14.48 -5.91
CA MET A 186 5.62 -13.79 -4.85
C MET A 186 5.66 -14.58 -3.54
N ASN A 187 6.83 -14.58 -2.94
CA ASN A 187 7.11 -15.24 -1.67
C ASN A 187 7.27 -14.13 -0.61
N PHE A 188 6.16 -13.74 0.00
CA PHE A 188 6.15 -12.77 1.10
C PHE A 188 6.97 -13.20 2.33
N GLY A 189 7.67 -14.31 2.26
CA GLY A 189 8.50 -14.87 3.33
C GLY A 189 9.90 -15.32 2.93
N SER A 190 10.21 -15.41 1.64
CA SER A 190 11.55 -15.74 1.16
C SER A 190 11.94 -14.74 0.06
N SER A 191 12.68 -13.71 0.43
CA SER A 191 13.36 -12.83 -0.52
C SER A 191 14.25 -13.68 -1.44
N GLY A 192 14.32 -13.35 -2.73
CA GLY A 192 15.22 -13.99 -3.72
C GLY A 192 16.72 -13.82 -3.39
N LEU A 193 17.04 -13.37 -2.21
CA LEU A 193 18.36 -13.37 -1.59
C LEU A 193 18.58 -14.73 -0.94
N SER A 194 19.16 -15.67 -1.71
CA SER A 194 19.58 -16.98 -1.20
C SER A 194 20.73 -16.81 -0.20
N GLY A 195 20.44 -17.01 1.10
CA GLY A 195 21.43 -17.01 2.16
C GLY A 195 20.84 -16.72 3.54
N ASP A 196 21.52 -17.09 4.59
CA ASP A 196 21.13 -16.92 6.00
C ASP A 196 20.90 -15.44 6.42
N ASN A 197 21.40 -14.48 5.63
CA ASN A 197 21.22 -13.05 5.79
C ASN A 197 19.87 -12.51 5.27
N SER A 198 19.11 -13.25 4.44
CA SER A 198 17.88 -12.79 3.83
C SER A 198 16.76 -12.50 4.83
N LYS A 199 16.69 -13.29 5.91
CA LYS A 199 15.69 -13.11 6.99
C LYS A 199 15.95 -11.88 7.86
N LYS A 200 17.22 -11.42 7.97
CA LYS A 200 17.57 -10.22 8.72
C LYS A 200 17.34 -8.94 7.91
N ALA A 201 17.72 -8.93 6.65
CA ALA A 201 17.60 -7.74 5.79
C ALA A 201 16.15 -7.25 5.66
N TRP A 202 15.19 -8.15 5.48
CA TRP A 202 13.77 -7.80 5.36
C TRP A 202 13.18 -7.07 6.57
N LYS A 203 13.69 -7.33 7.76
CA LYS A 203 13.16 -6.75 9.00
C LYS A 203 13.52 -5.26 9.15
N ASP A 204 14.58 -4.83 8.49
CA ASP A 204 15.18 -3.50 8.63
C ASP A 204 15.07 -2.65 7.33
N ILE A 205 14.43 -3.19 6.27
CA ILE A 205 14.13 -2.46 5.04
C ILE A 205 12.71 -1.90 5.14
N TRP A 206 12.58 -0.58 5.11
CA TRP A 206 11.35 0.13 5.41
C TRP A 206 10.66 0.65 4.16
N LEU A 207 9.37 0.30 4.04
CA LEU A 207 8.45 0.82 3.04
C LEU A 207 8.06 2.24 3.42
N SER A 208 8.22 3.19 2.52
CA SER A 208 7.88 4.57 2.86
C SER A 208 7.59 5.47 1.67
N LEU A 209 7.00 6.58 2.01
CA LEU A 209 6.78 7.76 1.19
C LEU A 209 7.39 8.96 1.90
N ILE A 210 7.85 9.96 1.17
CA ILE A 210 8.43 11.16 1.75
C ILE A 210 7.65 12.42 1.38
N HIS A 211 7.47 13.18 2.22
CA HIS A 211 7.68 14.47 2.86
C HIS A 211 6.98 14.51 4.21
N ILE A 212 7.76 14.47 5.25
CA ILE A 212 7.23 14.71 6.58
C ILE A 212 7.70 16.06 7.05
#